data_37c0bd8f433cc185e1fc85744ac3bf80
#
_entry.id   37c0bd8f433cc185e1fc85744ac3bf80
#
_cell.length_a   1.000
_cell.length_b   1.000
_cell.length_c   1.000
_cell.angle_alpha   90.00
_cell.angle_beta   90.00
_cell.angle_gamma   90.00
#
_symmetry.space_group_name_H-M   'P 1'
#
loop_
_entity.id
_entity.type
_entity.pdbx_description
1 polymer ?
#
loop_
_entity_poly.entity_id
_entity_poly.type
_entity_poly.pdbx_seq_one_letter_code
_entity_poly.pdbx_strand_id
1 'polypeptide(L)'
;MNAATARRFVRELQTFAAFPTISAQMSGRRKSMQACAAWLANHLRQIGLQNVRLEPPVSSPIVYGDWLQKGVEAPTLLIYGHYDVQPVDPPDEWSTPPFQPVVRGAYLYGRGVSDDKGQLFIHLKAIETLLVERGALPVNVRCIFEGEEEIGSPHLADFIENNKRLLRSDVALLSDTAMPKPHLPAIAYGLRGVLYAELTVSHAVGDLHSGNYGGSMKSALQILCELICRLFRADGSIAIEGFYESVEKPKPFEAAYIRQNLARLTAMPYDPNLPLP
;
A
#
# COMPACT_ATOMS: atom_id res chain seq x y z
N MET A 1 21.27 -17.49 5.59
CA MET A 1 20.55 -17.19 6.85
C MET A 1 20.31 -18.48 7.62
N ASN A 2 20.67 -18.56 8.88
CA ASN A 2 20.42 -19.73 9.74
C ASN A 2 19.03 -19.67 10.43
N ALA A 3 18.57 -20.81 10.98
CA ALA A 3 17.25 -20.91 11.60
C ALA A 3 17.05 -19.98 12.83
N ALA A 4 18.11 -19.64 13.56
CA ALA A 4 18.03 -18.74 14.71
C ALA A 4 17.77 -17.29 14.25
N THR A 5 18.47 -16.85 13.19
CA THR A 5 18.25 -15.54 12.54
C THR A 5 16.83 -15.43 11.97
N ALA A 6 16.36 -16.47 11.28
CA ALA A 6 15.00 -16.48 10.75
C ALA A 6 13.94 -16.33 11.86
N ARG A 7 14.09 -17.08 12.96
CA ARG A 7 13.19 -16.95 14.14
C ARG A 7 13.27 -15.57 14.78
N ARG A 8 14.45 -14.94 14.83
CA ARG A 8 14.59 -13.57 15.32
C ARG A 8 13.82 -12.59 14.42
N PHE A 9 13.99 -12.65 13.11
CA PHE A 9 13.29 -11.77 12.17
C PHE A 9 11.76 -11.89 12.30
N VAL A 10 11.25 -13.11 12.43
CA VAL A 10 9.80 -13.31 12.63
C VAL A 10 9.34 -12.67 13.95
N ARG A 11 10.06 -12.83 15.07
CA ARG A 11 9.66 -12.20 16.33
C ARG A 11 9.72 -10.67 16.26
N GLU A 12 10.70 -10.11 15.61
CA GLU A 12 10.81 -8.66 15.42
C GLU A 12 9.65 -8.13 14.56
N LEU A 13 9.27 -8.84 13.49
CA LEU A 13 8.07 -8.50 12.69
C LEU A 13 6.78 -8.63 13.51
N GLN A 14 6.65 -9.67 14.36
CA GLN A 14 5.52 -9.79 15.27
C GLN A 14 5.43 -8.57 16.21
N THR A 15 6.56 -8.12 16.76
CA THR A 15 6.62 -6.91 17.59
C THR A 15 6.17 -5.67 16.80
N PHE A 16 6.68 -5.50 15.59
CA PHE A 16 6.32 -4.38 14.72
C PHE A 16 4.83 -4.38 14.33
N ALA A 17 4.30 -5.53 13.96
CA ALA A 17 2.89 -5.66 13.58
C ALA A 17 1.92 -5.60 14.78
N ALA A 18 2.42 -5.75 16.01
CA ALA A 18 1.59 -5.62 17.21
C ALA A 18 1.17 -4.17 17.53
N PHE A 19 1.81 -3.16 16.94
CA PHE A 19 1.37 -1.77 17.11
C PHE A 19 0.07 -1.52 16.33
N PRO A 20 -1.05 -1.12 16.99
CA PRO A 20 -2.33 -0.85 16.34
C PRO A 20 -2.33 0.55 15.70
N THR A 21 -1.60 0.72 14.64
CA THR A 21 -1.37 1.98 13.92
C THR A 21 -2.45 2.27 12.89
N ILE A 22 -3.71 2.31 13.31
CA ILE A 22 -4.86 2.58 12.42
C ILE A 22 -4.95 4.09 12.19
N SER A 23 -4.54 4.57 11.01
CA SER A 23 -4.51 6.01 10.67
C SER A 23 -5.91 6.62 10.59
N ALA A 24 -6.91 5.90 10.09
CA ALA A 24 -8.30 6.34 10.05
C ALA A 24 -8.94 6.56 11.44
N GLN A 25 -8.29 6.10 12.53
CA GLN A 25 -8.76 6.22 13.91
C GLN A 25 -7.79 7.04 14.78
N MET A 26 -7.18 8.07 14.23
CA MET A 26 -6.06 8.83 14.82
C MET A 26 -6.34 9.37 16.22
N SER A 27 -7.56 9.86 16.51
CA SER A 27 -7.93 10.45 17.81
C SER A 27 -7.66 9.52 18.99
N GLY A 28 -7.82 8.20 18.81
CA GLY A 28 -7.54 7.18 19.83
C GLY A 28 -6.19 6.46 19.67
N ARG A 29 -5.47 6.68 18.57
CA ARG A 29 -4.28 5.90 18.20
C ARG A 29 -2.98 6.68 18.13
N ARG A 30 -2.98 7.98 18.39
CA ARG A 30 -1.79 8.84 18.31
C ARG A 30 -0.59 8.29 19.08
N LYS A 31 -0.80 7.78 20.30
CA LYS A 31 0.28 7.18 21.10
C LYS A 31 0.86 5.92 20.44
N SER A 32 0.01 5.07 19.84
CA SER A 32 0.46 3.88 19.14
C SER A 32 1.24 4.23 17.87
N MET A 33 0.81 5.25 17.12
CA MET A 33 1.54 5.76 15.95
C MET A 33 2.92 6.24 16.34
N GLN A 34 3.01 7.11 17.35
CA GLN A 34 4.29 7.63 17.83
C GLN A 34 5.21 6.53 18.40
N ALA A 35 4.66 5.58 19.13
CA ALA A 35 5.43 4.45 19.67
C ALA A 35 5.96 3.54 18.56
N CYS A 36 5.15 3.29 17.51
CA CYS A 36 5.57 2.53 16.34
C CYS A 36 6.67 3.24 15.56
N ALA A 37 6.51 4.53 15.29
CA ALA A 37 7.53 5.35 14.63
C ALA A 37 8.85 5.38 15.41
N ALA A 38 8.78 5.53 16.74
CA ALA A 38 9.95 5.50 17.61
C ALA A 38 10.64 4.12 17.62
N TRP A 39 9.84 3.04 17.65
CA TRP A 39 10.38 1.69 17.53
C TRP A 39 11.10 1.49 16.20
N LEU A 40 10.48 1.92 15.09
CA LEU A 40 11.05 1.81 13.75
C LEU A 40 12.34 2.63 13.62
N ALA A 41 12.35 3.86 14.11
CA ALA A 41 13.56 4.69 14.14
C ALA A 41 14.70 4.05 14.96
N ASN A 42 14.39 3.46 16.12
CA ASN A 42 15.39 2.72 16.90
C ASN A 42 15.89 1.48 16.14
N HIS A 43 14.99 0.78 15.46
CA HIS A 43 15.36 -0.39 14.66
C HIS A 43 16.30 -0.02 13.52
N LEU A 44 16.05 1.10 12.80
CA LEU A 44 16.96 1.63 11.78
C LEU A 44 18.37 1.88 12.34
N ARG A 45 18.48 2.50 13.53
CA ARG A 45 19.78 2.72 14.19
C ARG A 45 20.49 1.41 14.54
N GLN A 46 19.74 0.44 15.07
CA GLN A 46 20.28 -0.88 15.45
C GLN A 46 20.85 -1.66 14.27
N ILE A 47 20.24 -1.55 13.09
CA ILE A 47 20.73 -2.23 11.89
C ILE A 47 21.81 -1.45 11.14
N GLY A 48 22.22 -0.27 11.64
CA GLY A 48 23.37 0.47 11.13
C GLY A 48 23.06 1.66 10.23
N LEU A 49 21.79 2.08 10.10
CA LEU A 49 21.46 3.32 9.40
C LEU A 49 21.83 4.53 10.25
N GLN A 50 22.16 5.61 9.56
CA GLN A 50 22.60 6.89 10.12
C GLN A 50 21.53 7.96 9.88
N ASN A 51 21.76 9.15 10.47
CA ASN A 51 20.90 10.32 10.35
C ASN A 51 19.40 10.02 10.64
N VAL A 52 19.15 9.00 11.48
CA VAL A 52 17.79 8.55 11.77
C VAL A 52 17.05 9.57 12.61
N ARG A 53 15.91 10.03 12.11
CA ARG A 53 15.06 11.04 12.75
C ARG A 53 13.59 10.82 12.47
N LEU A 54 12.75 11.45 13.27
CA LEU A 54 11.32 11.54 13.11
C LEU A 54 10.97 12.93 12.59
N GLU A 55 10.30 12.98 11.45
CA GLU A 55 9.87 14.22 10.79
C GLU A 55 8.36 14.43 10.96
N PRO A 56 7.85 15.65 10.80
CA PRO A 56 6.40 15.91 10.84
C PRO A 56 5.62 15.02 9.84
N PRO A 57 4.33 14.78 10.11
CA PRO A 57 3.53 15.34 11.22
C PRO A 57 3.77 14.62 12.55
N VAL A 58 3.65 15.34 13.67
CA VAL A 58 3.90 14.76 15.01
C VAL A 58 2.90 13.66 15.40
N SER A 59 1.72 13.66 14.80
CA SER A 59 0.67 12.65 15.05
C SER A 59 1.07 11.28 14.51
N SER A 60 1.64 11.25 13.31
CA SER A 60 2.11 10.08 12.56
C SER A 60 3.45 10.39 11.89
N PRO A 61 4.57 10.44 12.67
CA PRO A 61 5.84 10.93 12.17
C PRO A 61 6.36 10.14 10.97
N ILE A 62 6.88 10.84 9.97
CA ILE A 62 7.69 10.20 8.93
C ILE A 62 9.03 9.80 9.53
N VAL A 63 9.39 8.54 9.39
CA VAL A 63 10.66 7.99 9.86
C VAL A 63 11.67 8.06 8.71
N TYR A 64 12.73 8.83 8.90
CA TYR A 64 13.85 8.91 7.97
C TYR A 64 15.08 8.22 8.53
N GLY A 65 15.89 7.61 7.66
CA GLY A 65 17.23 7.12 7.96
C GLY A 65 18.00 6.85 6.67
N ASP A 66 19.32 6.90 6.72
CA ASP A 66 20.15 6.66 5.53
C ASP A 66 21.43 5.87 5.85
N TRP A 67 22.06 5.37 4.77
CA TRP A 67 23.39 4.83 4.72
C TRP A 67 24.06 5.31 3.42
N LEU A 68 24.90 6.33 3.51
CA LEU A 68 25.49 7.03 2.34
C LEU A 68 27.03 6.85 2.26
N GLN A 69 27.52 5.69 2.73
CA GLN A 69 28.97 5.45 2.85
C GLN A 69 29.62 4.94 1.56
N LYS A 70 28.86 4.80 0.46
CA LYS A 70 29.39 4.35 -0.83
C LYS A 70 30.03 5.48 -1.64
N GLY A 71 29.86 6.73 -1.16
CA GLY A 71 30.35 7.93 -1.83
C GLY A 71 29.33 8.56 -2.78
N VAL A 72 29.63 9.79 -3.20
CA VAL A 72 28.68 10.63 -3.95
C VAL A 72 28.42 10.18 -5.38
N GLU A 73 29.34 9.40 -5.96
CA GLU A 73 29.22 8.86 -7.32
C GLU A 73 28.44 7.53 -7.37
N ALA A 74 28.22 6.92 -6.22
CA ALA A 74 27.46 5.67 -6.19
C ALA A 74 25.94 5.94 -6.28
N PRO A 75 25.19 5.08 -6.99
CA PRO A 75 23.76 5.24 -7.08
C PRO A 75 23.10 5.18 -5.69
N THR A 76 22.02 5.93 -5.55
CA THR A 76 21.24 6.03 -4.32
C THR A 76 19.86 5.42 -4.52
N LEU A 77 19.51 4.45 -3.69
CA LEU A 77 18.20 3.82 -3.62
C LEU A 77 17.39 4.49 -2.51
N LEU A 78 16.20 4.99 -2.83
CA LEU A 78 15.20 5.42 -1.85
C LEU A 78 14.21 4.28 -1.62
N ILE A 79 14.12 3.81 -0.40
CA ILE A 79 13.13 2.80 0.02
C ILE A 79 11.98 3.54 0.71
N TYR A 80 10.78 3.33 0.19
CA TYR A 80 9.54 3.82 0.74
C TYR A 80 8.69 2.67 1.27
N GLY A 81 7.93 2.91 2.32
CA GLY A 81 6.89 2.05 2.85
C GLY A 81 6.04 2.79 3.87
N HIS A 82 4.97 2.15 4.34
CA HIS A 82 4.14 2.73 5.39
C HIS A 82 4.00 1.79 6.59
N TYR A 83 3.79 2.38 7.76
CA TYR A 83 3.64 1.64 9.01
C TYR A 83 2.25 1.77 9.64
N ASP A 84 1.36 2.55 9.04
CA ASP A 84 -0.04 2.54 9.39
C ASP A 84 -0.77 1.35 8.75
N VAL A 85 -2.00 1.15 9.13
CA VAL A 85 -2.80 0.00 8.69
C VAL A 85 -4.28 0.36 8.64
N GLN A 86 -5.03 -0.34 7.80
CA GLN A 86 -6.49 -0.27 7.74
C GLN A 86 -7.16 -0.68 9.06
N PRO A 87 -8.39 -0.22 9.32
CA PRO A 87 -9.25 -0.75 10.38
C PRO A 87 -9.40 -2.28 10.31
N VAL A 88 -9.84 -2.87 11.41
CA VAL A 88 -10.00 -4.33 11.54
C VAL A 88 -11.44 -4.80 11.32
N ASP A 89 -12.21 -4.01 10.61
CA ASP A 89 -13.63 -4.27 10.35
C ASP A 89 -13.82 -5.29 9.21
N PRO A 90 -14.77 -6.21 9.35
CA PRO A 90 -15.51 -6.54 10.58
C PRO A 90 -14.66 -7.38 11.56
N PRO A 91 -14.68 -7.05 12.88
CA PRO A 91 -13.78 -7.67 13.87
C PRO A 91 -14.06 -9.15 14.12
N ASP A 92 -15.25 -9.62 13.88
CA ASP A 92 -15.69 -10.99 14.07
C ASP A 92 -15.22 -11.97 12.96
N GLU A 93 -14.75 -11.46 11.83
CA GLU A 93 -14.12 -12.28 10.79
C GLU A 93 -12.66 -12.66 11.10
N TRP A 94 -12.08 -12.06 12.13
CA TRP A 94 -10.71 -12.37 12.51
C TRP A 94 -10.61 -13.66 13.33
N SER A 95 -9.93 -14.65 12.81
CA SER A 95 -9.67 -15.92 13.51
C SER A 95 -8.62 -15.81 14.64
N THR A 96 -7.95 -14.67 14.76
CA THR A 96 -6.97 -14.32 15.82
C THR A 96 -7.05 -12.81 16.08
N PRO A 97 -6.71 -12.33 17.29
CA PRO A 97 -6.66 -10.89 17.54
C PRO A 97 -5.74 -10.19 16.53
N PRO A 98 -6.22 -9.18 15.79
CA PRO A 98 -5.50 -8.57 14.65
C PRO A 98 -4.11 -8.03 14.99
N PHE A 99 -3.93 -7.50 16.21
CA PHE A 99 -2.67 -6.94 16.70
C PHE A 99 -1.92 -7.87 17.68
N GLN A 100 -2.20 -9.16 17.61
CA GLN A 100 -1.42 -10.23 18.24
C GLN A 100 -0.94 -11.21 17.16
N PRO A 101 0.07 -10.82 16.36
CA PRO A 101 0.50 -11.61 15.21
C PRO A 101 0.94 -13.02 15.60
N VAL A 102 0.38 -14.03 14.97
CA VAL A 102 0.65 -15.45 15.26
C VAL A 102 1.19 -16.20 14.06
N VAL A 103 2.12 -17.10 14.31
CA VAL A 103 2.62 -18.05 13.30
C VAL A 103 1.76 -19.29 13.32
N ARG A 104 1.21 -19.67 12.17
CA ARG A 104 0.49 -20.95 11.97
C ARG A 104 1.06 -21.64 10.73
N GLY A 105 1.73 -22.74 10.90
CA GLY A 105 2.45 -23.40 9.82
C GLY A 105 3.55 -22.51 9.22
N ALA A 106 3.47 -22.24 7.94
CA ALA A 106 4.42 -21.40 7.20
C ALA A 106 3.99 -19.92 7.10
N TYR A 107 2.90 -19.53 7.73
CA TYR A 107 2.31 -18.20 7.58
C TYR A 107 2.29 -17.42 8.89
N LEU A 108 2.46 -16.11 8.79
CA LEU A 108 2.24 -15.15 9.87
C LEU A 108 0.91 -14.42 9.62
N TYR A 109 0.03 -14.44 10.63
CA TYR A 109 -1.29 -13.82 10.58
C TYR A 109 -1.36 -12.62 11.51
N GLY A 110 -1.85 -11.50 11.03
CA GLY A 110 -2.06 -10.26 11.78
C GLY A 110 -2.32 -9.08 10.85
N ARG A 111 -2.94 -8.01 11.34
CA ARG A 111 -3.14 -6.78 10.57
C ARG A 111 -1.78 -6.13 10.29
N GLY A 112 -1.53 -5.71 9.04
CA GLY A 112 -0.29 -5.06 8.60
C GLY A 112 0.87 -6.02 8.30
N VAL A 113 0.75 -7.34 8.51
CA VAL A 113 1.84 -8.29 8.17
C VAL A 113 2.03 -8.47 6.66
N SER A 114 1.08 -8.04 5.85
CA SER A 114 1.07 -8.17 4.39
C SER A 114 0.75 -6.84 3.68
N ASP A 115 0.56 -5.75 4.45
CA ASP A 115 0.23 -4.43 3.98
C ASP A 115 0.44 -3.43 5.12
N ASP A 116 1.56 -2.69 5.15
CA ASP A 116 2.82 -2.83 4.39
C ASP A 116 3.99 -3.13 5.34
N LYS A 117 3.72 -3.30 6.68
CA LYS A 117 4.78 -3.56 7.69
C LYS A 117 5.65 -4.76 7.33
N GLY A 118 5.07 -5.80 6.72
CA GLY A 118 5.82 -6.98 6.30
C GLY A 118 6.80 -6.67 5.20
N GLN A 119 6.37 -6.01 4.14
CA GLN A 119 7.20 -5.65 2.98
C GLN A 119 8.27 -4.63 3.38
N LEU A 120 7.88 -3.58 4.12
CA LEU A 120 8.82 -2.63 4.70
C LEU A 120 9.90 -3.36 5.52
N PHE A 121 9.50 -4.30 6.36
CA PHE A 121 10.40 -5.03 7.23
C PHE A 121 11.38 -5.94 6.47
N ILE A 122 10.97 -6.51 5.33
CA ILE A 122 11.85 -7.30 4.45
C ILE A 122 13.04 -6.45 3.99
N HIS A 123 12.82 -5.19 3.61
CA HIS A 123 13.90 -4.28 3.21
C HIS A 123 14.87 -4.04 4.37
N LEU A 124 14.37 -3.82 5.58
CA LEU A 124 15.21 -3.63 6.76
C LEU A 124 16.07 -4.86 7.03
N LYS A 125 15.52 -6.06 6.87
CA LYS A 125 16.28 -7.31 7.07
C LYS A 125 17.28 -7.58 5.94
N ALA A 126 17.00 -7.14 4.74
CA ALA A 126 17.98 -7.17 3.64
C ALA A 126 19.16 -6.24 3.92
N ILE A 127 18.90 -5.00 4.36
CA ILE A 127 19.94 -4.04 4.78
C ILE A 127 20.77 -4.61 5.92
N GLU A 128 20.13 -5.06 6.99
CA GLU A 128 20.81 -5.66 8.14
C GLU A 128 21.70 -6.84 7.73
N THR A 129 21.18 -7.74 6.92
CA THR A 129 21.91 -8.91 6.48
C THR A 129 23.16 -8.51 5.67
N LEU A 130 23.02 -7.58 4.74
CA LEU A 130 24.15 -7.11 3.92
C LEU A 130 25.22 -6.40 4.79
N LEU A 131 24.80 -5.57 5.73
CA LEU A 131 25.74 -4.88 6.62
C LEU A 131 26.47 -5.87 7.56
N VAL A 132 25.77 -6.87 8.09
CA VAL A 132 26.38 -7.90 8.93
C VAL A 132 27.33 -8.81 8.14
N GLU A 133 26.94 -9.25 6.95
CA GLU A 133 27.72 -10.19 6.16
C GLU A 133 28.87 -9.54 5.38
N ARG A 134 28.70 -8.29 4.94
CA ARG A 134 29.65 -7.61 4.04
C ARG A 134 30.27 -6.33 4.62
N GLY A 135 29.80 -5.88 5.76
CA GLY A 135 30.22 -4.62 6.36
C GLY A 135 29.80 -3.35 5.59
N ALA A 136 29.16 -3.51 4.43
CA ALA A 136 28.77 -2.41 3.57
C ALA A 136 27.59 -2.76 2.66
N LEU A 137 26.80 -1.77 2.27
CA LEU A 137 25.79 -1.92 1.22
C LEU A 137 26.41 -1.73 -0.18
N PRO A 138 25.84 -2.32 -1.23
CA PRO A 138 26.35 -2.16 -2.60
C PRO A 138 26.13 -0.76 -3.17
N VAL A 139 25.11 -0.03 -2.68
CA VAL A 139 24.69 1.30 -3.10
C VAL A 139 24.41 2.17 -1.87
N ASN A 140 24.30 3.48 -2.07
CA ASN A 140 23.73 4.35 -1.05
C ASN A 140 22.23 4.02 -0.85
N VAL A 141 21.76 4.10 0.40
CA VAL A 141 20.36 3.83 0.73
C VAL A 141 19.79 4.99 1.53
N ARG A 142 18.58 5.38 1.20
CA ARG A 142 17.72 6.25 1.99
C ARG A 142 16.41 5.53 2.26
N CYS A 143 15.86 5.72 3.45
CA CYS A 143 14.58 5.16 3.84
C CYS A 143 13.66 6.27 4.29
N ILE A 144 12.42 6.26 3.81
CA ILE A 144 11.31 7.06 4.33
C ILE A 144 10.13 6.14 4.59
N PHE A 145 9.57 6.19 5.80
CA PHE A 145 8.43 5.39 6.19
C PHE A 145 7.39 6.29 6.81
N GLU A 146 6.18 6.33 6.23
CA GLU A 146 5.08 7.17 6.70
C GLU A 146 4.05 6.40 7.51
N GLY A 147 3.13 7.12 8.14
CA GLY A 147 2.06 6.55 8.94
C GLY A 147 0.67 7.05 8.57
N GLU A 148 0.44 7.45 7.31
CA GLU A 148 -0.82 8.02 6.82
C GLU A 148 -1.18 7.54 5.41
N GLU A 149 -0.55 6.48 4.89
CA GLU A 149 -0.79 5.96 3.55
C GLU A 149 -2.25 5.55 3.38
N GLU A 150 -2.79 4.84 4.33
CA GLU A 150 -4.14 4.27 4.33
C GLU A 150 -5.27 5.33 4.44
N ILE A 151 -4.91 6.60 4.54
CA ILE A 151 -5.82 7.75 4.46
C ILE A 151 -5.42 8.74 3.35
N GLY A 152 -4.56 8.31 2.42
CA GLY A 152 -4.17 9.06 1.23
C GLY A 152 -2.99 10.00 1.43
N SER A 153 -2.11 9.73 2.40
CA SER A 153 -0.82 10.44 2.61
C SER A 153 -0.91 11.97 2.63
N PRO A 154 -1.79 12.58 3.44
CA PRO A 154 -2.10 14.01 3.35
C PRO A 154 -0.89 14.92 3.55
N HIS A 155 0.18 14.46 4.24
CA HIS A 155 1.38 15.26 4.53
C HIS A 155 2.61 14.83 3.73
N LEU A 156 2.57 13.72 2.98
CA LEU A 156 3.73 13.20 2.27
C LEU A 156 4.18 14.11 1.13
N ALA A 157 3.25 14.67 0.36
CA ALA A 157 3.58 15.55 -0.76
C ALA A 157 4.36 16.78 -0.29
N ASP A 158 3.87 17.45 0.75
CA ASP A 158 4.55 18.62 1.36
C ASP A 158 5.90 18.23 1.95
N PHE A 159 6.01 17.06 2.58
CA PHE A 159 7.28 16.58 3.09
C PHE A 159 8.30 16.37 1.96
N ILE A 160 7.91 15.73 0.85
CA ILE A 160 8.78 15.52 -0.31
C ILE A 160 9.23 16.86 -0.91
N GLU A 161 8.29 17.79 -1.14
CA GLU A 161 8.58 19.10 -1.70
C GLU A 161 9.61 19.87 -0.87
N ASN A 162 9.45 19.86 0.45
CA ASN A 162 10.34 20.55 1.37
C ASN A 162 11.69 19.84 1.58
N ASN A 163 11.81 18.57 1.19
CA ASN A 163 12.99 17.74 1.43
C ASN A 163 13.62 17.16 0.16
N LYS A 164 13.43 17.78 -1.02
CA LYS A 164 13.95 17.28 -2.31
C LYS A 164 15.44 16.97 -2.30
N ARG A 165 16.26 17.80 -1.65
CA ARG A 165 17.70 17.55 -1.54
C ARG A 165 18.03 16.33 -0.68
N LEU A 166 17.30 16.17 0.42
CA LEU A 166 17.44 15.04 1.34
C LEU A 166 17.05 13.73 0.66
N LEU A 167 15.97 13.75 -0.15
CA LEU A 167 15.38 12.57 -0.76
C LEU A 167 15.91 12.27 -2.17
N ARG A 168 16.87 13.10 -2.67
CA ARG A 168 17.44 12.86 -3.99
C ARG A 168 17.98 11.43 -4.11
N SER A 169 17.50 10.71 -5.11
CA SER A 169 17.82 9.30 -5.38
C SER A 169 17.78 9.02 -6.88
N ASP A 170 18.40 7.94 -7.30
CA ASP A 170 18.40 7.49 -8.69
C ASP A 170 17.24 6.53 -8.96
N VAL A 171 16.83 5.78 -7.93
CA VAL A 171 15.73 4.82 -7.99
C VAL A 171 14.92 4.90 -6.69
N ALA A 172 13.60 4.85 -6.81
CA ALA A 172 12.69 4.62 -5.70
C ALA A 172 12.18 3.18 -5.72
N LEU A 173 12.19 2.51 -4.58
CA LEU A 173 11.70 1.16 -4.37
C LEU A 173 10.50 1.20 -3.42
N LEU A 174 9.35 0.82 -3.95
CA LEU A 174 8.09 0.68 -3.21
C LEU A 174 7.67 -0.78 -3.33
N SER A 175 7.43 -1.46 -2.22
CA SER A 175 7.07 -2.89 -2.22
C SER A 175 5.65 -3.15 -1.70
N ASP A 176 4.85 -2.12 -1.65
CA ASP A 176 3.44 -2.21 -1.28
C ASP A 176 2.64 -2.88 -2.41
N THR A 177 2.95 -4.16 -2.62
CA THR A 177 2.36 -5.01 -3.65
C THR A 177 2.34 -6.46 -3.18
N ALA A 178 1.32 -7.21 -3.61
CA ALA A 178 1.25 -8.63 -3.34
C ALA A 178 2.11 -9.44 -4.32
N MET A 179 2.66 -10.58 -3.85
CA MET A 179 3.16 -11.59 -4.78
C MET A 179 1.98 -12.22 -5.55
N PRO A 180 2.09 -12.42 -6.87
CA PRO A 180 1.02 -13.03 -7.67
C PRO A 180 0.61 -14.42 -7.17
N LYS A 181 1.56 -15.17 -6.64
CA LYS A 181 1.38 -16.49 -6.00
C LYS A 181 2.48 -16.71 -4.95
N PRO A 182 2.26 -17.57 -3.95
CA PRO A 182 3.33 -18.00 -3.04
C PRO A 182 4.55 -18.48 -3.84
N HIS A 183 5.74 -18.05 -3.43
CA HIS A 183 7.03 -18.38 -4.06
C HIS A 183 7.21 -17.90 -5.50
N LEU A 184 6.36 -17.01 -6.00
CA LEU A 184 6.56 -16.36 -7.30
C LEU A 184 6.94 -14.88 -7.08
N PRO A 185 8.23 -14.55 -6.99
CA PRO A 185 8.66 -13.17 -6.86
C PRO A 185 8.30 -12.40 -8.13
N ALA A 186 7.88 -11.14 -7.94
CA ALA A 186 7.52 -10.25 -9.03
C ALA A 186 8.03 -8.85 -8.76
N ILE A 187 8.28 -8.10 -9.83
CA ILE A 187 8.53 -6.66 -9.78
C ILE A 187 7.36 -5.99 -10.51
N ALA A 188 6.56 -5.22 -9.77
CA ALA A 188 5.57 -4.35 -10.37
C ALA A 188 6.28 -3.10 -10.91
N TYR A 189 6.30 -2.92 -12.23
CA TYR A 189 6.95 -1.79 -12.87
C TYR A 189 5.95 -0.73 -13.39
N GLY A 190 4.67 -0.91 -13.07
CA GLY A 190 3.59 0.01 -13.40
C GLY A 190 2.34 -0.33 -12.60
N LEU A 191 1.51 0.66 -12.38
CA LEU A 191 0.24 0.54 -11.68
C LEU A 191 -0.91 0.86 -12.61
N ARG A 192 -2.09 0.30 -12.32
CA ARG A 192 -3.33 0.71 -12.99
C ARG A 192 -3.72 2.11 -12.52
N GLY A 193 -4.27 2.91 -13.41
CA GLY A 193 -4.94 4.14 -13.03
C GLY A 193 -6.17 3.85 -12.18
N VAL A 194 -6.49 4.78 -11.28
CA VAL A 194 -7.72 4.78 -10.50
C VAL A 194 -8.36 6.17 -10.58
N LEU A 195 -9.67 6.19 -10.69
CA LEU A 195 -10.47 7.42 -10.62
C LEU A 195 -11.64 7.17 -9.68
N TYR A 196 -11.72 7.97 -8.64
CA TYR A 196 -12.88 8.01 -7.76
C TYR A 196 -13.81 9.12 -8.24
N ALA A 197 -15.08 8.79 -8.37
CA ALA A 197 -16.11 9.75 -8.75
C ALA A 197 -17.35 9.59 -7.87
N GLU A 198 -17.94 10.69 -7.51
CA GLU A 198 -19.24 10.74 -6.84
C GLU A 198 -20.28 11.30 -7.83
N LEU A 199 -21.39 10.60 -7.98
CA LEU A 199 -22.48 11.01 -8.85
C LEU A 199 -23.72 11.28 -8.02
N THR A 200 -24.10 12.53 -7.93
CA THR A 200 -25.31 12.97 -7.23
C THR A 200 -26.39 13.38 -8.23
N VAL A 201 -27.60 12.83 -8.08
CA VAL A 201 -28.76 13.19 -8.91
C VAL A 201 -29.81 13.87 -8.06
N SER A 202 -30.10 15.12 -8.38
CA SER A 202 -31.24 15.90 -7.85
C SER A 202 -32.22 16.14 -8.97
N HIS A 203 -33.48 15.72 -8.78
CA HIS A 203 -34.51 15.77 -9.85
C HIS A 203 -35.72 16.65 -9.49
N ALA A 204 -35.98 16.86 -8.21
CA ALA A 204 -37.12 17.68 -7.74
C ALA A 204 -36.70 18.65 -6.64
N VAL A 205 -37.56 19.64 -6.35
CA VAL A 205 -37.32 20.68 -5.33
C VAL A 205 -37.38 20.11 -3.91
N GLY A 206 -37.88 18.87 -3.75
CA GLY A 206 -38.02 18.15 -2.50
C GLY A 206 -38.60 16.75 -2.73
N ASP A 207 -38.83 16.00 -1.68
CA ASP A 207 -39.40 14.67 -1.75
C ASP A 207 -40.81 14.69 -2.31
N LEU A 208 -41.08 13.81 -3.26
CA LEU A 208 -42.36 13.64 -3.90
C LEU A 208 -43.05 12.36 -3.42
N HIS A 209 -44.33 12.45 -3.09
CA HIS A 209 -45.11 11.28 -2.68
C HIS A 209 -45.37 10.37 -3.88
N SER A 210 -44.95 9.11 -3.77
CA SER A 210 -45.04 8.13 -4.85
C SER A 210 -46.47 7.85 -5.32
N GLY A 211 -47.45 7.91 -4.43
CA GLY A 211 -48.87 7.76 -4.77
C GLY A 211 -49.43 8.86 -5.69
N ASN A 212 -48.82 10.05 -5.65
CA ASN A 212 -49.26 11.20 -6.46
C ASN A 212 -48.45 11.34 -7.77
N TYR A 213 -47.17 11.00 -7.74
CA TYR A 213 -46.23 11.26 -8.84
C TYR A 213 -45.65 10.00 -9.50
N GLY A 214 -45.89 8.82 -8.89
CA GLY A 214 -45.41 7.56 -9.43
C GLY A 214 -45.93 7.30 -10.86
N GLY A 215 -45.04 6.89 -11.75
CA GLY A 215 -45.35 6.68 -13.16
C GLY A 215 -45.40 7.96 -14.02
N SER A 216 -45.62 9.16 -13.44
CA SER A 216 -45.59 10.45 -14.16
C SER A 216 -44.20 11.11 -14.12
N MET A 217 -43.39 10.84 -13.11
CA MET A 217 -42.03 11.34 -12.98
C MET A 217 -41.07 10.20 -12.65
N LYS A 218 -39.89 10.21 -13.26
CA LYS A 218 -38.81 9.29 -12.89
C LYS A 218 -38.28 9.64 -11.50
N SER A 219 -37.99 8.65 -10.68
CA SER A 219 -37.29 8.89 -9.42
C SER A 219 -35.81 9.23 -9.65
N ALA A 220 -35.20 9.99 -8.74
CA ALA A 220 -33.77 10.29 -8.79
C ALA A 220 -32.91 9.00 -8.82
N LEU A 221 -33.32 7.97 -8.06
CA LEU A 221 -32.67 6.67 -8.07
C LEU A 221 -32.72 5.99 -9.44
N GLN A 222 -33.87 6.03 -10.12
CA GLN A 222 -34.00 5.46 -11.48
C GLN A 222 -33.09 6.19 -12.47
N ILE A 223 -33.04 7.52 -12.42
CA ILE A 223 -32.16 8.33 -13.28
C ILE A 223 -30.69 7.99 -12.97
N LEU A 224 -30.31 7.87 -11.69
CA LEU A 224 -28.95 7.51 -11.29
C LEU A 224 -28.54 6.13 -11.85
N CYS A 225 -29.38 5.11 -11.72
CA CYS A 225 -29.13 3.79 -12.29
C CYS A 225 -28.96 3.85 -13.83
N GLU A 226 -29.84 4.57 -14.53
CA GLU A 226 -29.73 4.74 -15.97
C GLU A 226 -28.43 5.44 -16.40
N LEU A 227 -27.98 6.44 -15.64
CA LEU A 227 -26.71 7.14 -15.90
C LEU A 227 -25.52 6.22 -15.66
N ILE A 228 -25.50 5.48 -14.55
CA ILE A 228 -24.41 4.53 -14.24
C ILE A 228 -24.30 3.47 -15.35
N CYS A 229 -25.44 2.88 -15.76
CA CYS A 229 -25.45 1.89 -16.84
C CYS A 229 -24.87 2.43 -18.17
N ARG A 230 -25.02 3.73 -18.43
CA ARG A 230 -24.47 4.37 -19.65
C ARG A 230 -22.96 4.63 -19.58
N LEU A 231 -22.34 4.55 -18.41
CA LEU A 231 -20.89 4.73 -18.27
C LEU A 231 -20.10 3.53 -18.79
N PHE A 232 -20.76 2.39 -19.00
CA PHE A 232 -20.13 1.14 -19.42
C PHE A 232 -20.76 0.61 -20.73
N ARG A 233 -19.92 -0.02 -21.55
CA ARG A 233 -20.40 -0.81 -22.70
C ARG A 233 -20.66 -2.25 -22.27
N ALA A 234 -21.30 -3.04 -23.12
CA ALA A 234 -21.61 -4.44 -22.86
C ALA A 234 -20.38 -5.33 -22.62
N ASP A 235 -19.22 -4.93 -23.11
CA ASP A 235 -17.94 -5.60 -22.90
C ASP A 235 -17.20 -5.15 -21.64
N GLY A 236 -17.85 -4.32 -20.81
CA GLY A 236 -17.28 -3.76 -19.58
C GLY A 236 -16.35 -2.56 -19.79
N SER A 237 -16.10 -2.15 -21.02
CA SER A 237 -15.28 -0.95 -21.29
C SER A 237 -16.04 0.34 -20.93
N ILE A 238 -15.29 1.39 -20.59
CA ILE A 238 -15.85 2.72 -20.28
C ILE A 238 -16.42 3.34 -21.58
N ALA A 239 -17.65 3.83 -21.49
CA ALA A 239 -18.38 4.41 -22.64
C ALA A 239 -18.16 5.92 -22.83
N ILE A 240 -17.39 6.56 -21.94
CA ILE A 240 -17.12 7.99 -21.99
C ILE A 240 -16.21 8.26 -23.19
N GLU A 241 -16.61 9.21 -24.04
CA GLU A 241 -15.82 9.63 -25.19
C GLU A 241 -14.48 10.20 -24.73
N GLY A 242 -13.40 9.89 -25.45
CA GLY A 242 -12.05 10.32 -25.12
C GLY A 242 -11.35 9.52 -24.01
N PHE A 243 -12.06 8.68 -23.26
CA PHE A 243 -11.47 7.99 -22.10
C PHE A 243 -10.21 7.17 -22.44
N TYR A 244 -10.16 6.57 -23.62
CA TYR A 244 -9.02 5.74 -24.05
C TYR A 244 -8.08 6.43 -25.06
N GLU A 245 -8.29 7.70 -25.41
CA GLU A 245 -7.52 8.37 -26.47
C GLU A 245 -6.03 8.52 -26.13
N SER A 246 -5.71 8.73 -24.85
CA SER A 246 -4.32 8.86 -24.36
C SER A 246 -3.69 7.54 -23.93
N VAL A 247 -4.40 6.42 -24.05
CA VAL A 247 -3.88 5.12 -23.60
C VAL A 247 -2.80 4.62 -24.57
N GLU A 248 -1.58 4.51 -24.07
CA GLU A 248 -0.47 3.93 -24.81
C GLU A 248 -0.63 2.41 -24.95
N LYS A 249 -0.38 1.90 -26.14
CA LYS A 249 -0.36 0.45 -26.36
C LYS A 249 0.86 -0.17 -25.67
N PRO A 250 0.72 -1.36 -25.08
CA PRO A 250 1.87 -2.07 -24.51
C PRO A 250 2.98 -2.25 -25.56
N LYS A 251 4.22 -2.08 -25.16
CA LYS A 251 5.36 -2.37 -26.05
C LYS A 251 5.32 -3.83 -26.49
N PRO A 252 5.87 -4.19 -27.66
CA PRO A 252 5.79 -5.56 -28.17
C PRO A 252 6.29 -6.63 -27.20
N PHE A 253 7.38 -6.36 -26.44
CA PHE A 253 7.91 -7.28 -25.46
C PHE A 253 6.99 -7.44 -24.24
N GLU A 254 6.33 -6.37 -23.79
CA GLU A 254 5.35 -6.39 -22.69
C GLU A 254 4.13 -7.22 -23.09
N ALA A 255 3.60 -6.97 -24.29
CA ALA A 255 2.47 -7.72 -24.81
C ALA A 255 2.80 -9.22 -25.00
N ALA A 256 4.01 -9.55 -25.40
CA ALA A 256 4.47 -10.94 -25.49
C ALA A 256 4.60 -11.57 -24.11
N TYR A 257 5.22 -10.87 -23.14
CA TYR A 257 5.38 -11.33 -21.77
C TYR A 257 4.02 -11.57 -21.10
N ILE A 258 3.08 -10.64 -21.22
CA ILE A 258 1.72 -10.77 -20.68
C ILE A 258 1.04 -12.01 -21.27
N ARG A 259 1.04 -12.19 -22.60
CA ARG A 259 0.44 -13.36 -23.24
C ARG A 259 1.04 -14.67 -22.75
N GLN A 260 2.37 -14.75 -22.65
CA GLN A 260 3.06 -15.97 -22.19
C GLN A 260 2.78 -16.31 -20.72
N ASN A 261 2.53 -15.30 -19.89
CA ASN A 261 2.35 -15.46 -18.46
C ASN A 261 0.91 -15.27 -17.98
N LEU A 262 -0.04 -15.02 -18.88
CA LEU A 262 -1.43 -14.73 -18.54
C LEU A 262 -2.03 -15.78 -17.58
N ALA A 263 -1.86 -17.07 -17.88
CA ALA A 263 -2.34 -18.15 -17.02
C ALA A 263 -1.67 -18.20 -15.63
N ARG A 264 -0.46 -17.63 -15.49
CA ARG A 264 0.23 -17.51 -14.20
C ARG A 264 -0.23 -16.29 -13.41
N LEU A 265 -0.63 -15.22 -14.11
CA LEU A 265 -1.00 -13.93 -13.54
C LEU A 265 -2.50 -13.85 -13.19
N THR A 266 -3.36 -14.56 -13.93
CA THR A 266 -4.82 -14.50 -13.80
C THR A 266 -5.44 -15.48 -12.81
N ALA A 267 -4.64 -16.13 -11.95
CA ALA A 267 -5.19 -16.94 -10.85
C ALA A 267 -5.76 -16.04 -9.74
N MET A 268 -6.73 -15.20 -10.09
CA MET A 268 -7.60 -14.54 -9.11
C MET A 268 -8.46 -15.63 -8.45
N PRO A 269 -8.72 -15.54 -7.14
CA PRO A 269 -9.73 -16.36 -6.50
C PRO A 269 -11.10 -15.93 -7.06
N TYR A 270 -11.49 -16.53 -8.16
CA TYR A 270 -12.82 -16.41 -8.72
C TYR A 270 -13.71 -17.44 -8.02
N ASP A 271 -14.76 -16.99 -7.38
CA ASP A 271 -15.80 -17.89 -6.90
C ASP A 271 -16.68 -18.29 -8.09
N PRO A 272 -16.63 -19.56 -8.53
CA PRO A 272 -17.43 -20.03 -9.66
C PRO A 272 -18.94 -20.01 -9.39
N ASN A 273 -19.38 -19.77 -8.15
CA ASN A 273 -20.78 -19.69 -7.75
C ASN A 273 -21.33 -18.25 -7.77
N LEU A 274 -20.47 -17.24 -7.90
CA LEU A 274 -20.93 -15.87 -8.13
C LEU A 274 -21.37 -15.73 -9.59
N PRO A 275 -22.61 -15.27 -9.86
CA PRO A 275 -23.02 -14.98 -11.22
C PRO A 275 -22.10 -13.92 -11.81
N LEU A 276 -21.52 -14.21 -12.95
CA LEU A 276 -20.85 -13.18 -13.76
C LEU A 276 -21.90 -12.13 -14.15
N PRO A 277 -21.55 -10.83 -14.04
CA PRO A 277 -22.43 -9.78 -14.52
C PRO A 277 -22.70 -9.89 -16.01
#